data_c67b04d3cb8393d71d9d5f69882f3854
#
_entry.id   c67b04d3cb8393d71d9d5f69882f3854
#
_cell.length_a   1.000
_cell.length_b   1.000
_cell.length_c   1.000
_cell.angle_alpha   90.00
_cell.angle_beta   90.00
_cell.angle_gamma   90.00
#
_symmetry.space_group_name_H-M   'P 1'
#
loop_
_entity.id
_entity.type
_entity.pdbx_description
1 polymer ?
#
loop_
_entity_poly.entity_id
_entity_poly.type
_entity_poly.pdbx_seq_one_letter_code
_entity_poly.pdbx_strand_id
1 'polypeptide(L)'
;DAIYGCHNGVMRMIPSFPTVVETSSNLAIIEIGGGKAGIKILARGSRESYKEYIVTTLQSTFNMAGMRVETSGDYCGWDPNTQSEILHLITTEYKELFGEEAHVVVDHAGLECSIILGKYPHLDVVSFGPTIRSPHTTGERCLIPTIEPFWTLLTKTLENIPVK
;
A
#
# COMPACT_ATOMS: atom_id res chain seq x y z
N ASP A 1 29.12 9.39 4.72
CA ASP A 1 28.82 9.55 3.26
C ASP A 1 27.64 8.65 2.83
N ALA A 2 27.57 7.35 3.24
CA ALA A 2 26.50 6.45 2.81
C ALA A 2 25.08 6.96 3.11
N ILE A 3 24.87 7.56 4.28
CA ILE A 3 23.58 8.15 4.69
C ILE A 3 23.17 9.29 3.76
N TYR A 4 24.12 10.13 3.33
CA TYR A 4 23.86 11.21 2.38
C TYR A 4 23.66 10.71 0.94
N GLY A 5 24.28 9.59 0.59
CA GLY A 5 24.19 8.99 -0.73
C GLY A 5 23.01 8.03 -0.91
N CYS A 6 22.36 7.60 0.18
CA CYS A 6 21.23 6.69 0.06
C CYS A 6 19.95 7.42 -0.36
N HIS A 7 19.12 6.72 -1.12
CA HIS A 7 17.82 7.24 -1.49
C HIS A 7 16.91 7.38 -0.26
N ASN A 8 16.20 8.49 -0.16
CA ASN A 8 15.17 8.73 0.86
C ASN A 8 14.06 9.61 0.30
N GLY A 9 12.82 9.19 0.44
CA GLY A 9 11.65 9.88 -0.08
C GLY A 9 11.01 9.16 -1.27
N VAL A 10 10.28 9.92 -2.08
CA VAL A 10 9.60 9.42 -3.27
C VAL A 10 10.62 9.20 -4.40
N MET A 11 10.63 7.98 -4.95
CA MET A 11 11.43 7.67 -6.14
C MET A 11 10.60 7.80 -7.42
N ARG A 12 9.33 7.38 -7.38
CA ARG A 12 8.47 7.33 -8.55
C ARG A 12 7.00 7.55 -8.18
N MET A 13 6.27 8.18 -9.10
CA MET A 13 4.81 8.30 -9.07
C MET A 13 4.18 7.31 -10.05
N ILE A 14 2.93 6.90 -9.81
CA ILE A 14 2.17 6.05 -10.74
C ILE A 14 1.83 6.87 -11.99
N PRO A 15 2.22 6.45 -13.22
CA PRO A 15 1.97 7.25 -14.43
C PRO A 15 0.49 7.52 -14.70
N SER A 16 -0.39 6.55 -14.44
CA SER A 16 -1.84 6.70 -14.60
C SER A 16 -2.51 7.49 -13.47
N PHE A 17 -1.82 7.67 -12.33
CA PHE A 17 -2.28 8.44 -11.16
C PHE A 17 -1.13 9.33 -10.65
N PRO A 18 -0.84 10.47 -11.34
CA PRO A 18 0.39 11.25 -11.08
C PRO A 18 0.52 11.84 -9.67
N THR A 19 -0.53 11.84 -8.88
CA THR A 19 -0.53 12.29 -7.50
C THR A 19 -0.27 11.17 -6.50
N VAL A 20 -0.21 9.92 -6.96
CA VAL A 20 -0.03 8.74 -6.11
C VAL A 20 1.41 8.23 -6.24
N VAL A 21 2.04 7.99 -5.09
CA VAL A 21 3.39 7.43 -5.01
C VAL A 21 3.36 5.97 -5.46
N GLU A 22 4.25 5.59 -6.38
CA GLU A 22 4.48 4.20 -6.77
C GLU A 22 5.55 3.56 -5.89
N THR A 23 6.71 4.23 -5.79
CA THR A 23 7.88 3.69 -5.10
C THR A 23 8.52 4.76 -4.22
N SER A 24 8.84 4.38 -3.00
CA SER A 24 9.50 5.25 -2.03
C SER A 24 10.39 4.48 -1.06
N SER A 25 11.29 5.18 -0.42
CA SER A 25 12.01 4.68 0.76
C SER A 25 11.99 5.70 1.89
N ASN A 26 12.02 5.21 3.10
CA ASN A 26 12.11 6.03 4.31
C ASN A 26 13.30 5.57 5.16
N LEU A 27 14.27 6.46 5.32
CA LEU A 27 15.37 6.31 6.27
C LEU A 27 14.80 6.53 7.69
N ALA A 28 14.30 5.45 8.29
CA ALA A 28 13.44 5.53 9.45
C ALA A 28 14.22 5.67 10.78
N ILE A 29 15.29 4.90 10.94
CA ILE A 29 16.05 4.85 12.19
C ILE A 29 17.54 4.83 11.88
N ILE A 30 18.30 5.67 12.58
CA ILE A 30 19.77 5.68 12.57
C ILE A 30 20.24 5.60 14.03
N GLU A 31 21.01 4.57 14.33
CA GLU A 31 21.62 4.37 15.66
C GLU A 31 23.13 4.31 15.49
N ILE A 32 23.86 5.21 16.17
CA ILE A 32 25.33 5.23 16.15
C ILE A 32 25.82 5.27 17.58
N GLY A 33 26.63 4.28 17.96
CA GLY A 33 27.18 4.21 19.32
C GLY A 33 28.04 2.96 19.53
N GLY A 34 28.93 2.98 20.50
CA GLY A 34 29.76 1.82 20.88
C GLY A 34 30.60 1.25 19.72
N GLY A 35 31.02 2.07 18.76
CA GLY A 35 31.76 1.61 17.57
C GLY A 35 30.91 0.91 16.53
N LYS A 36 29.59 0.98 16.62
CA LYS A 36 28.62 0.38 15.68
C LYS A 36 27.70 1.42 15.11
N ALA A 37 27.22 1.17 13.89
CA ALA A 37 26.16 1.91 13.25
C ALA A 37 25.07 0.95 12.77
N GLY A 38 23.81 1.23 13.09
CA GLY A 38 22.62 0.52 12.63
C GLY A 38 21.70 1.47 11.90
N ILE A 39 21.19 1.03 10.74
CA ILE A 39 20.29 1.84 9.93
C ILE A 39 19.11 0.96 9.54
N LYS A 40 17.88 1.45 9.76
CA LYS A 40 16.65 0.79 9.31
C LYS A 40 15.97 1.65 8.27
N ILE A 41 15.68 1.05 7.14
CA ILE A 41 15.04 1.69 6.00
C ILE A 41 13.81 0.89 5.62
N LEU A 42 12.68 1.55 5.44
CA LEU A 42 11.47 0.97 4.87
C LEU A 42 11.40 1.36 3.39
N ALA A 43 11.39 0.37 2.51
CA ALA A 43 11.13 0.54 1.09
C ALA A 43 9.72 0.02 0.75
N ARG A 44 9.01 0.73 -0.11
CA ARG A 44 7.67 0.36 -0.59
C ARG A 44 7.57 0.55 -2.09
N GLY A 45 6.74 -0.27 -2.74
CA GLY A 45 6.42 -0.14 -4.16
C GLY A 45 5.15 -0.90 -4.50
N SER A 46 4.28 -0.32 -5.34
CA SER A 46 3.11 -1.01 -5.87
C SER A 46 3.49 -2.04 -6.94
N ARG A 47 4.63 -1.85 -7.62
CA ARG A 47 5.20 -2.80 -8.60
C ARG A 47 6.45 -3.45 -8.08
N GLU A 48 6.52 -4.78 -8.18
CA GLU A 48 7.66 -5.57 -7.70
C GLU A 48 8.99 -5.12 -8.31
N SER A 49 9.05 -4.90 -9.62
CA SER A 49 10.28 -4.52 -10.32
C SER A 49 10.90 -3.20 -9.80
N TYR A 50 10.07 -2.23 -9.42
CA TYR A 50 10.56 -0.96 -8.86
C TYR A 50 10.88 -1.07 -7.38
N LYS A 51 10.15 -1.92 -6.65
CA LYS A 51 10.49 -2.24 -5.26
C LYS A 51 11.84 -2.95 -5.19
N GLU A 52 12.09 -3.94 -6.04
CA GLU A 52 13.39 -4.60 -6.16
C GLU A 52 14.51 -3.62 -6.56
N TYR A 53 14.23 -2.71 -7.49
CA TYR A 53 15.19 -1.71 -7.91
C TYR A 53 15.63 -0.79 -6.76
N ILE A 54 14.68 -0.23 -5.99
CA ILE A 54 15.03 0.64 -4.85
C ILE A 54 15.76 -0.13 -3.75
N VAL A 55 15.34 -1.39 -3.46
CA VAL A 55 16.03 -2.25 -2.49
C VAL A 55 17.45 -2.54 -2.93
N THR A 56 17.65 -2.90 -4.20
CA THR A 56 18.99 -3.15 -4.76
C THR A 56 19.87 -1.88 -4.71
N THR A 57 19.31 -0.72 -5.00
CA THR A 57 20.01 0.56 -4.89
C THR A 57 20.50 0.84 -3.47
N LEU A 58 19.63 0.65 -2.49
CA LEU A 58 19.95 0.81 -1.07
C LEU A 58 21.01 -0.21 -0.62
N GLN A 59 20.85 -1.48 -0.97
CA GLN A 59 21.84 -2.52 -0.68
C GLN A 59 23.20 -2.17 -1.25
N SER A 60 23.26 -1.74 -2.52
CA SER A 60 24.51 -1.36 -3.18
C SER A 60 25.19 -0.20 -2.46
N THR A 61 24.42 0.83 -2.08
CA THR A 61 24.93 2.01 -1.38
C THR A 61 25.61 1.63 -0.05
N PHE A 62 24.95 0.81 0.76
CA PHE A 62 25.47 0.43 2.08
C PHE A 62 26.56 -0.64 2.00
N ASN A 63 26.47 -1.58 1.05
CA ASN A 63 27.53 -2.56 0.79
C ASN A 63 28.85 -1.89 0.35
N MET A 64 28.77 -0.88 -0.54
CA MET A 64 29.95 -0.09 -0.92
C MET A 64 30.57 0.67 0.25
N ALA A 65 29.77 1.01 1.27
CA ALA A 65 30.25 1.59 2.51
C ALA A 65 30.79 0.56 3.51
N GLY A 66 30.87 -0.71 3.15
CA GLY A 66 31.35 -1.79 4.02
C GLY A 66 30.36 -2.24 5.10
N MET A 67 29.09 -1.89 4.97
CA MET A 67 28.05 -2.30 5.91
C MET A 67 27.40 -3.61 5.44
N ARG A 68 27.04 -4.47 6.39
CA ARG A 68 26.23 -5.66 6.14
C ARG A 68 24.77 -5.23 5.98
N VAL A 69 24.11 -5.65 4.89
CA VAL A 69 22.72 -5.34 4.61
C VAL A 69 21.88 -6.62 4.64
N GLU A 70 20.77 -6.57 5.35
CA GLU A 70 19.77 -7.63 5.43
C GLU A 70 18.40 -7.07 5.05
N THR A 71 17.59 -7.86 4.35
CA THR A 71 16.21 -7.54 4.01
C THR A 71 15.25 -8.48 4.72
N SER A 72 14.10 -7.96 5.15
CA SER A 72 13.06 -8.74 5.81
C SER A 72 11.71 -8.06 5.64
N GLY A 73 10.62 -8.80 5.93
CA GLY A 73 9.27 -8.25 5.95
C GLY A 73 8.74 -7.90 4.56
N ASP A 74 9.23 -8.59 3.53
CA ASP A 74 8.75 -8.37 2.16
C ASP A 74 7.30 -8.82 1.98
N TYR A 75 6.53 -8.04 1.22
CA TYR A 75 5.18 -8.37 0.77
C TYR A 75 4.96 -7.79 -0.64
N CYS A 76 4.04 -8.42 -1.37
CA CYS A 76 3.74 -8.02 -2.75
C CYS A 76 3.16 -6.61 -2.82
N GLY A 77 3.50 -5.89 -3.87
CA GLY A 77 2.81 -4.65 -4.22
C GLY A 77 1.38 -4.93 -4.72
N TRP A 78 0.57 -3.88 -4.76
CA TRP A 78 -0.75 -3.91 -5.35
C TRP A 78 -0.83 -2.86 -6.46
N ASP A 79 -0.63 -3.30 -7.70
CA ASP A 79 -0.77 -2.43 -8.88
C ASP A 79 -2.26 -2.16 -9.13
N PRO A 80 -2.69 -0.90 -9.21
CA PRO A 80 -4.10 -0.56 -9.36
C PRO A 80 -4.67 -1.07 -10.69
N ASN A 81 -5.78 -1.82 -10.62
CA ASN A 81 -6.52 -2.31 -11.77
C ASN A 81 -7.69 -1.37 -12.09
N THR A 82 -7.56 -0.54 -13.12
CA THR A 82 -8.62 0.39 -13.57
C THR A 82 -9.76 -0.32 -14.33
N GLN A 83 -9.60 -1.61 -14.66
CA GLN A 83 -10.59 -2.45 -15.36
C GLN A 83 -11.21 -3.48 -14.40
N SER A 84 -11.12 -3.27 -13.11
CA SER A 84 -11.66 -4.16 -12.09
C SER A 84 -13.19 -4.25 -12.18
N GLU A 85 -13.71 -5.47 -12.39
CA GLU A 85 -15.15 -5.72 -12.44
C GLU A 85 -15.81 -5.50 -11.07
N ILE A 86 -15.12 -5.93 -9.99
CA ILE A 86 -15.65 -5.72 -8.63
C ILE A 86 -15.64 -4.25 -8.22
N LEU A 87 -14.64 -3.47 -8.66
CA LEU A 87 -14.62 -2.02 -8.43
C LEU A 87 -15.80 -1.35 -9.12
N HIS A 88 -16.07 -1.73 -10.37
CA HIS A 88 -17.20 -1.19 -11.12
C HIS A 88 -18.54 -1.54 -10.45
N LEU A 89 -18.70 -2.77 -10.00
CA LEU A 89 -19.89 -3.22 -9.28
C LEU A 89 -20.08 -2.37 -8.01
N ILE A 90 -19.08 -2.30 -7.12
CA ILE A 90 -19.18 -1.58 -5.86
C ILE A 90 -19.47 -0.09 -6.06
N THR A 91 -18.83 0.55 -7.03
CA THR A 91 -19.06 1.98 -7.29
C THR A 91 -20.46 2.25 -7.83
N THR A 92 -21.01 1.33 -8.62
CA THR A 92 -22.39 1.37 -9.11
C THR A 92 -23.37 1.24 -7.95
N GLU A 93 -23.20 0.20 -7.12
CA GLU A 93 -24.03 -0.04 -5.94
C GLU A 93 -23.97 1.12 -4.94
N TYR A 94 -22.78 1.70 -4.73
CA TYR A 94 -22.60 2.86 -3.86
C TYR A 94 -23.44 4.04 -4.34
N LYS A 95 -23.39 4.33 -5.64
CA LYS A 95 -24.18 5.43 -6.24
C LYS A 95 -25.68 5.17 -6.12
N GLU A 96 -26.14 3.94 -6.33
CA GLU A 96 -27.56 3.59 -6.20
C GLU A 96 -28.05 3.71 -4.75
N LEU A 97 -27.23 3.28 -3.77
CA LEU A 97 -27.60 3.29 -2.36
C LEU A 97 -27.57 4.69 -1.74
N PHE A 98 -26.58 5.50 -2.11
CA PHE A 98 -26.31 6.77 -1.41
C PHE A 98 -26.53 8.02 -2.25
N GLY A 99 -26.77 7.87 -3.56
CA GLY A 99 -27.05 8.99 -4.47
C GLY A 99 -25.84 9.85 -4.83
N GLU A 100 -24.63 9.40 -4.49
CA GLU A 100 -23.37 10.10 -4.75
C GLU A 100 -22.31 9.15 -5.34
N GLU A 101 -21.31 9.70 -6.01
CA GLU A 101 -20.20 8.88 -6.56
C GLU A 101 -19.28 8.41 -5.44
N ALA A 102 -18.85 7.13 -5.53
CA ALA A 102 -17.85 6.59 -4.62
C ALA A 102 -16.49 7.26 -4.84
N HIS A 103 -15.84 7.66 -3.76
CA HIS A 103 -14.48 8.19 -3.83
C HIS A 103 -13.47 7.04 -3.90
N VAL A 104 -13.02 6.74 -5.11
CA VAL A 104 -12.01 5.70 -5.36
C VAL A 104 -10.61 6.29 -5.20
N VAL A 105 -9.81 5.66 -4.37
CA VAL A 105 -8.42 6.07 -4.13
C VAL A 105 -7.46 4.91 -4.40
N VAL A 106 -6.26 5.26 -4.79
CA VAL A 106 -5.11 4.35 -4.80
C VAL A 106 -4.21 4.75 -3.64
N ASP A 107 -3.90 3.83 -2.76
CA ASP A 107 -3.05 4.10 -1.61
C ASP A 107 -1.70 3.39 -1.75
N HIS A 108 -0.65 4.05 -1.28
CA HIS A 108 0.72 3.53 -1.19
C HIS A 108 0.94 2.75 0.12
N ALA A 109 -0.11 2.20 0.69
CA ALA A 109 -0.07 1.39 1.90
C ALA A 109 0.06 -0.10 1.57
N GLY A 110 0.66 -0.86 2.48
CA GLY A 110 0.58 -2.32 2.45
C GLY A 110 -0.77 -2.75 2.98
N LEU A 111 -1.61 -3.30 2.11
CA LEU A 111 -2.92 -3.84 2.47
C LEU A 111 -2.92 -5.37 2.35
N GLU A 112 -3.81 -6.03 3.08
CA GLU A 112 -3.99 -7.48 3.04
C GLU A 112 -4.28 -7.99 1.63
N CYS A 113 -4.96 -7.18 0.81
CA CYS A 113 -5.24 -7.48 -0.60
C CYS A 113 -3.96 -7.75 -1.40
N SER A 114 -2.87 -7.04 -1.13
CA SER A 114 -1.58 -7.27 -1.81
C SER A 114 -1.01 -8.65 -1.50
N ILE A 115 -1.14 -9.10 -0.24
CA ILE A 115 -0.67 -10.43 0.19
C ILE A 115 -1.52 -11.53 -0.44
N ILE A 116 -2.84 -11.32 -0.56
CA ILE A 116 -3.76 -12.25 -1.22
C ILE A 116 -3.42 -12.34 -2.70
N LEU A 117 -3.25 -11.21 -3.38
CA LEU A 117 -2.89 -11.16 -4.80
C LEU A 117 -1.53 -11.80 -5.09
N GLY A 118 -0.56 -11.70 -4.18
CA GLY A 118 0.72 -12.38 -4.29
C GLY A 118 0.59 -13.92 -4.36
N LYS A 119 -0.44 -14.48 -3.74
CA LYS A 119 -0.76 -15.92 -3.79
C LYS A 119 -1.75 -16.28 -4.89
N TYR A 120 -2.67 -15.40 -5.19
CA TYR A 120 -3.79 -15.60 -6.11
C TYR A 120 -3.88 -14.43 -7.10
N PRO A 121 -2.94 -14.30 -8.05
CA PRO A 121 -2.82 -13.13 -8.93
C PRO A 121 -3.99 -12.98 -9.93
N HIS A 122 -4.84 -13.99 -10.04
CA HIS A 122 -6.02 -13.98 -10.89
C HIS A 122 -7.27 -13.40 -10.21
N LEU A 123 -7.20 -13.10 -8.91
CA LEU A 123 -8.33 -12.49 -8.21
C LEU A 123 -8.44 -11.01 -8.57
N ASP A 124 -9.68 -10.55 -8.67
CA ASP A 124 -10.01 -9.14 -8.70
C ASP A 124 -10.39 -8.70 -7.28
N VAL A 125 -9.72 -7.67 -6.77
CA VAL A 125 -9.84 -7.28 -5.36
C VAL A 125 -10.05 -5.79 -5.20
N VAL A 126 -10.82 -5.43 -4.19
CA VAL A 126 -11.04 -4.05 -3.75
C VAL A 126 -11.04 -4.01 -2.22
N SER A 127 -10.57 -2.92 -1.66
CA SER A 127 -10.58 -2.68 -0.22
C SER A 127 -11.52 -1.53 0.11
N PHE A 128 -12.43 -1.75 1.04
CA PHE A 128 -13.32 -0.71 1.56
C PHE A 128 -13.75 -1.06 2.98
N GLY A 129 -14.20 -0.08 3.74
CA GLY A 129 -14.60 -0.29 5.13
C GLY A 129 -15.25 0.94 5.75
N PRO A 130 -15.68 0.84 7.01
CA PRO A 130 -16.14 1.99 7.76
C PRO A 130 -14.99 2.98 8.00
N THR A 131 -15.31 4.22 8.31
CA THR A 131 -14.29 5.25 8.54
C THR A 131 -13.49 4.96 9.81
N ILE A 132 -12.19 4.78 9.64
CA ILE A 132 -11.22 4.67 10.73
C ILE A 132 -10.50 6.00 10.91
N ARG A 133 -10.27 6.40 12.15
CA ARG A 133 -9.47 7.57 12.52
C ARG A 133 -8.24 7.15 13.29
N SER A 134 -7.13 7.82 13.02
CA SER A 134 -5.82 7.58 13.65
C SER A 134 -5.39 6.10 13.62
N PRO A 135 -5.40 5.43 12.44
CA PRO A 135 -4.98 4.03 12.35
C PRO A 135 -3.54 3.86 12.86
N HIS A 136 -3.24 2.65 13.37
CA HIS A 136 -1.91 2.29 13.91
C HIS A 136 -1.44 3.12 15.12
N THR A 137 -2.34 3.74 15.85
CA THR A 137 -2.04 4.47 17.09
C THR A 137 -2.92 3.98 18.24
N THR A 138 -2.54 4.34 19.48
CA THR A 138 -3.37 4.07 20.67
C THR A 138 -4.69 4.83 20.67
N GLY A 139 -4.86 5.80 19.79
CA GLY A 139 -6.08 6.58 19.58
C GLY A 139 -6.94 6.08 18.40
N GLU A 140 -6.65 4.90 17.85
CA GLU A 140 -7.43 4.33 16.76
C GLU A 140 -8.88 4.12 17.14
N ARG A 141 -9.78 4.56 16.29
CA ARG A 141 -11.23 4.46 16.51
C ARG A 141 -12.01 4.36 15.21
N CYS A 142 -13.07 3.58 15.23
CA CYS A 142 -14.06 3.48 14.16
C CYS A 142 -15.17 4.52 14.38
N LEU A 143 -15.59 5.18 13.32
CA LEU A 143 -16.72 6.09 13.33
C LEU A 143 -18.03 5.30 13.21
N ILE A 144 -18.71 5.06 14.34
CA ILE A 144 -19.90 4.20 14.43
C ILE A 144 -20.97 4.47 13.37
N PRO A 145 -21.35 5.73 13.05
CA PRO A 145 -22.36 6.00 12.01
C PRO A 145 -22.01 5.51 10.60
N THR A 146 -20.75 5.13 10.35
CA THR A 146 -20.31 4.61 9.04
C THR A 146 -20.34 3.09 8.94
N ILE A 147 -20.66 2.39 10.03
CA ILE A 147 -20.71 0.92 10.06
C ILE A 147 -21.94 0.39 9.29
N GLU A 148 -23.10 0.99 9.49
CA GLU A 148 -24.32 0.59 8.81
C GLU A 148 -24.26 0.81 7.28
N PRO A 149 -23.85 1.98 6.78
CA PRO A 149 -23.62 2.17 5.35
C PRO A 149 -22.60 1.18 4.75
N PHE A 150 -21.50 0.93 5.44
CA PHE A 150 -20.52 -0.08 5.02
C PHE A 150 -21.16 -1.47 4.89
N TRP A 151 -21.91 -1.91 5.92
CA TRP A 151 -22.57 -3.21 5.91
C TRP A 151 -23.62 -3.34 4.81
N THR A 152 -24.39 -2.29 4.59
CA THR A 152 -25.38 -2.22 3.52
C THR A 152 -24.73 -2.36 2.13
N LEU A 153 -23.63 -1.64 1.89
CA LEU A 153 -22.89 -1.75 0.64
C LEU A 153 -22.28 -3.15 0.46
N LEU A 154 -21.68 -3.71 1.51
CA LEU A 154 -21.10 -5.06 1.48
C LEU A 154 -22.14 -6.13 1.13
N THR A 155 -23.28 -6.12 1.81
CA THR A 155 -24.34 -7.11 1.57
C THR A 155 -24.93 -6.96 0.16
N LYS A 156 -25.18 -5.74 -0.28
CA LYS A 156 -25.69 -5.46 -1.63
C LYS A 156 -24.72 -5.91 -2.70
N THR A 157 -23.42 -5.64 -2.51
CA THR A 157 -22.38 -6.11 -3.44
C THR A 157 -22.33 -7.64 -3.51
N LEU A 158 -22.38 -8.33 -2.36
CA LEU A 158 -22.37 -9.80 -2.33
C LEU A 158 -23.60 -10.42 -2.99
N GLU A 159 -24.77 -9.80 -2.90
CA GLU A 159 -25.99 -10.24 -3.56
C GLU A 159 -25.92 -10.13 -5.09
N ASN A 160 -25.14 -9.18 -5.60
CA ASN A 160 -25.06 -8.87 -7.03
C ASN A 160 -23.76 -9.36 -7.70
N ILE A 161 -22.88 -10.05 -6.97
CA ILE A 161 -21.71 -10.70 -7.57
C ILE A 161 -22.18 -11.76 -8.57
N PRO A 162 -21.73 -11.71 -9.85
CA PRO A 162 -22.10 -12.70 -10.85
C PRO A 162 -21.69 -14.11 -10.42
N VAL A 163 -22.61 -15.04 -10.46
CA VAL A 163 -22.30 -16.47 -10.28
C VAL A 163 -21.62 -16.96 -11.57
N LYS A 164 -20.40 -17.49 -11.44
CA LYS A 164 -19.64 -18.09 -12.54
C LYS A 164 -20.03 -19.53 -12.75
#